data_f703936bd3b8a526ac9e60303ce7d2fd
#
_entry.id   f703936bd3b8a526ac9e60303ce7d2fd
#
_cell.length_a   1.000
_cell.length_b   1.000
_cell.length_c   1.000
_cell.angle_alpha   90.00
_cell.angle_beta   90.00
_cell.angle_gamma   90.00
#
_symmetry.space_group_name_H-M   'P 1'
#
loop_
_entity.id
_entity.type
_entity.pdbx_description
1 polymer ?
#
loop_
_entity_poly.entity_id
_entity_poly.type
_entity_poly.pdbx_seq_one_letter_code
_entity_poly.pdbx_strand_id
1 'polypeptide(L)'
;MERIVLSPLPVTLDREKLMEQNHIPADSDLAEDFADLVEAAGKVLCCKTILVKAEGNVDFPLPPGIWPKYYYAMTVGRELDEDEDCDYPFLGDVVRQAALDGAMACTQDYLRRELGMQSVSFLNPGSDEGWEDKLINKNIAALTKAEDIGILVDDRGNMTPWYSTVGIFTEA
;
A
#
# COMPACT_ATOMS: atom_id res chain seq x y z
N MET A 1 -1.98 -16.87 -15.02
CA MET A 1 -2.58 -15.53 -14.85
C MET A 1 -1.58 -14.46 -15.24
N GLU A 2 -2.04 -13.41 -15.90
CA GLU A 2 -1.21 -12.27 -16.24
C GLU A 2 -0.76 -11.55 -14.98
N ARG A 3 0.53 -11.27 -14.88
CA ARG A 3 1.17 -10.67 -13.71
C ARG A 3 2.00 -9.44 -14.14
N ILE A 4 1.79 -8.34 -13.44
CA ILE A 4 2.49 -7.08 -13.70
C ILE A 4 3.19 -6.66 -12.41
N VAL A 5 4.47 -6.32 -12.51
CA VAL A 5 5.25 -5.80 -11.37
C VAL A 5 5.60 -4.35 -11.64
N LEU A 6 5.13 -3.47 -10.77
CA LEU A 6 5.44 -2.04 -10.80
C LEU A 6 6.49 -1.76 -9.73
N SER A 7 7.74 -1.57 -10.15
CA SER A 7 8.86 -1.42 -9.24
C SER A 7 9.97 -0.58 -9.86
N PRO A 8 10.32 0.58 -9.29
CA PRO A 8 9.57 1.28 -8.24
C PRO A 8 8.39 2.07 -8.79
N LEU A 9 7.44 2.41 -7.92
CA LEU A 9 6.38 3.36 -8.24
C LEU A 9 6.90 4.80 -8.04
N PRO A 10 6.45 5.77 -8.88
CA PRO A 10 6.91 7.16 -8.78
C PRO A 10 6.16 7.92 -7.67
N VAL A 11 6.32 7.46 -6.43
CA VAL A 11 5.67 8.09 -5.27
C VAL A 11 6.53 9.22 -4.75
N THR A 12 5.92 10.39 -4.55
CA THR A 12 6.56 11.55 -3.95
C THR A 12 5.79 11.97 -2.70
N LEU A 13 6.52 12.46 -1.69
CA LEU A 13 5.94 12.94 -0.45
C LEU A 13 5.85 14.47 -0.51
N ASP A 14 4.63 15.00 -0.40
CA ASP A 14 4.38 16.43 -0.37
C ASP A 14 4.35 16.91 1.09
N ARG A 15 5.46 17.47 1.56
CA ARG A 15 5.65 17.93 2.92
C ARG A 15 4.59 18.97 3.33
N GLU A 16 4.32 19.95 2.50
CA GLU A 16 3.39 21.04 2.83
C GLU A 16 1.97 20.51 2.99
N LYS A 17 1.55 19.65 2.09
CA LYS A 17 0.24 19.00 2.16
C LYS A 17 0.09 18.12 3.40
N LEU A 18 1.13 17.35 3.73
CA LEU A 18 1.12 16.49 4.91
C LEU A 18 1.09 17.30 6.20
N MET A 19 1.80 18.42 6.25
CA MET A 19 1.77 19.34 7.40
C MET A 19 0.38 19.92 7.58
N GLU A 20 -0.25 20.36 6.51
CA GLU A 20 -1.61 20.91 6.55
C GLU A 20 -2.62 19.87 7.03
N GLN A 21 -2.58 18.66 6.47
CA GLN A 21 -3.49 17.58 6.83
C GLN A 21 -3.36 17.13 8.28
N ASN A 22 -2.18 17.26 8.87
CA ASN A 22 -1.89 16.82 10.23
C ASN A 22 -1.78 17.99 11.23
N HIS A 23 -2.19 19.18 10.83
CA HIS A 23 -2.22 20.38 11.68
C HIS A 23 -0.86 20.72 12.30
N ILE A 24 0.22 20.61 11.51
CA ILE A 24 1.57 20.96 11.92
C ILE A 24 1.84 22.41 11.48
N PRO A 25 1.97 23.37 12.44
CA PRO A 25 2.25 24.76 12.08
C PRO A 25 3.62 24.91 11.43
N ALA A 26 3.69 25.71 10.35
CA ALA A 26 4.92 25.89 9.57
C ALA A 26 6.05 26.56 10.36
N ASP A 27 5.71 27.30 11.41
CA ASP A 27 6.66 28.03 12.28
C ASP A 27 6.99 27.31 13.59
N SER A 28 6.61 26.02 13.71
CA SER A 28 6.87 25.21 14.90
C SER A 28 8.16 24.42 14.79
N ASP A 29 8.74 24.05 15.95
CA ASP A 29 9.89 23.16 16.01
C ASP A 29 9.56 21.78 15.39
N LEU A 30 8.31 21.36 15.53
CA LEU A 30 7.82 20.10 14.95
C LEU A 30 7.90 20.14 13.42
N ALA A 31 7.74 21.31 12.78
CA ALA A 31 7.82 21.43 11.33
C ALA A 31 9.23 21.14 10.80
N GLU A 32 10.27 21.54 11.52
CA GLU A 32 11.67 21.24 11.13
C GLU A 32 11.94 19.73 11.21
N ASP A 33 11.55 19.11 12.33
CA ASP A 33 11.71 17.67 12.53
C ASP A 33 10.94 16.87 11.48
N PHE A 34 9.73 17.30 11.17
CA PHE A 34 8.91 16.69 10.13
C PHE A 34 9.52 16.84 8.74
N ALA A 35 10.07 18.03 8.41
CA ALA A 35 10.74 18.26 7.14
C ALA A 35 11.94 17.34 6.96
N ASP A 36 12.76 17.16 8.01
CA ASP A 36 13.91 16.27 7.99
C ASP A 36 13.48 14.80 7.80
N LEU A 37 12.40 14.41 8.47
CA LEU A 37 11.84 13.06 8.38
C LEU A 37 11.33 12.77 6.96
N VAL A 38 10.60 13.70 6.34
CA VAL A 38 10.10 13.55 4.97
C VAL A 38 11.27 13.46 3.98
N GLU A 39 12.29 14.27 4.15
CA GLU A 39 13.48 14.21 3.29
C GLU A 39 14.20 12.87 3.41
N ALA A 40 14.43 12.40 4.64
CA ALA A 40 15.07 11.11 4.89
C ALA A 40 14.24 9.95 4.32
N ALA A 41 12.92 9.98 4.52
CA ALA A 41 12.01 8.98 3.98
C ALA A 41 12.05 8.92 2.45
N GLY A 42 12.09 10.08 1.79
CA GLY A 42 12.16 10.14 0.34
C GLY A 42 13.40 9.47 -0.25
N LYS A 43 14.48 9.38 0.50
CA LYS A 43 15.73 8.74 0.06
C LYS A 43 15.68 7.22 0.10
N VAL A 44 14.89 6.64 1.01
CA VAL A 44 14.80 5.19 1.23
C VAL A 44 13.49 4.60 0.74
N LEU A 45 12.54 5.44 0.36
CA LEU A 45 11.23 5.05 -0.15
C LEU A 45 11.38 4.20 -1.40
N CYS A 46 10.78 3.02 -1.40
CA CYS A 46 10.80 2.11 -2.54
C CYS A 46 9.44 1.40 -2.64
N CYS A 47 8.43 2.13 -3.09
CA CYS A 47 7.10 1.58 -3.25
C CYS A 47 7.02 0.65 -4.45
N LYS A 48 6.39 -0.50 -4.24
CA LYS A 48 6.25 -1.53 -5.26
C LYS A 48 4.84 -2.12 -5.20
N THR A 49 4.32 -2.50 -6.36
CA THR A 49 3.03 -3.20 -6.46
C THR A 49 3.15 -4.36 -7.44
N ILE A 50 2.51 -5.47 -7.09
CA ILE A 50 2.26 -6.59 -7.99
C ILE A 50 0.78 -6.61 -8.30
N LEU A 51 0.44 -6.74 -9.57
CA LEU A 51 -0.93 -6.93 -10.06
C LEU A 51 -1.03 -8.29 -10.73
N VAL A 52 -2.04 -9.06 -10.37
CA VAL A 52 -2.36 -10.33 -11.02
C VAL A 52 -3.80 -10.26 -11.52
N LYS A 53 -3.98 -10.42 -12.83
CA LYS A 53 -5.31 -10.38 -13.44
C LYS A 53 -6.18 -11.49 -12.88
N ALA A 54 -7.40 -11.16 -12.43
CA ALA A 54 -8.32 -12.13 -11.89
C ALA A 54 -8.91 -12.98 -13.02
N GLU A 55 -8.66 -14.27 -12.96
CA GLU A 55 -9.14 -15.25 -13.93
C GLU A 55 -9.61 -16.50 -13.21
N GLY A 56 -10.80 -16.98 -13.55
CA GLY A 56 -11.34 -18.19 -12.97
C GLY A 56 -11.72 -18.08 -11.49
N ASN A 57 -11.87 -19.23 -10.85
CA ASN A 57 -12.23 -19.33 -9.45
C ASN A 57 -10.98 -19.40 -8.56
N VAL A 58 -11.08 -18.81 -7.37
CA VAL A 58 -10.06 -18.93 -6.34
C VAL A 58 -10.58 -19.81 -5.20
N ASP A 59 -9.67 -20.37 -4.40
CA ASP A 59 -9.99 -21.28 -3.31
C ASP A 59 -10.13 -20.61 -1.95
N PHE A 60 -10.36 -19.31 -1.95
CA PHE A 60 -10.62 -18.52 -0.75
C PHE A 60 -11.85 -17.63 -0.98
N PRO A 61 -12.58 -17.26 0.10
CA PRO A 61 -13.79 -16.47 -0.05
C PRO A 61 -13.50 -15.04 -0.49
N LEU A 62 -14.32 -14.52 -1.40
CA LEU A 62 -14.34 -13.14 -1.84
C LEU A 62 -15.53 -12.40 -1.19
N PRO A 63 -15.49 -11.07 -1.13
CA PRO A 63 -16.65 -10.32 -0.63
C PRO A 63 -17.91 -10.64 -1.46
N PRO A 64 -19.07 -10.81 -0.82
CA PRO A 64 -20.30 -11.16 -1.54
C PRO A 64 -20.65 -10.13 -2.63
N GLY A 65 -20.95 -10.62 -3.83
CA GLY A 65 -21.36 -9.78 -4.95
C GLY A 65 -20.23 -8.95 -5.58
N ILE A 66 -19.00 -9.18 -5.20
CA ILE A 66 -17.84 -8.44 -5.70
C ILE A 66 -17.06 -9.33 -6.68
N TRP A 67 -16.75 -8.75 -7.84
CA TRP A 67 -15.97 -9.41 -8.90
C TRP A 67 -14.64 -8.70 -9.05
N PRO A 68 -13.50 -9.31 -8.62
CA PRO A 68 -12.20 -8.67 -8.76
C PRO A 68 -11.78 -8.59 -10.23
N LYS A 69 -11.12 -7.49 -10.58
CA LYS A 69 -10.40 -7.35 -11.85
C LYS A 69 -8.95 -7.75 -11.69
N TYR A 70 -8.35 -7.37 -10.58
CA TYR A 70 -6.95 -7.68 -10.24
C TYR A 70 -6.83 -8.02 -8.77
N TYR A 71 -5.95 -8.96 -8.47
CA TYR A 71 -5.40 -9.12 -7.12
C TYR A 71 -4.13 -8.29 -7.03
N TYR A 72 -3.84 -7.75 -5.87
CA TYR A 72 -2.64 -6.95 -5.71
C TYR A 72 -1.91 -7.21 -4.40
N ALA A 73 -0.60 -6.93 -4.42
CA ALA A 73 0.24 -6.81 -3.24
C ALA A 73 1.06 -5.53 -3.38
N MET A 74 1.18 -4.75 -2.30
CA MET A 74 1.77 -3.41 -2.32
C MET A 74 2.55 -3.16 -1.05
N THR A 75 3.71 -2.52 -1.18
CA THR A 75 4.56 -2.17 -0.04
C THR A 75 5.26 -0.84 -0.25
N VAL A 76 5.60 -0.17 0.86
CA VAL A 76 6.41 1.06 0.83
C VAL A 76 7.91 0.79 0.86
N GLY A 77 8.29 -0.47 1.06
CA GLY A 77 9.68 -0.88 1.16
C GLY A 77 10.13 -1.09 2.60
N ARG A 78 11.07 -2.00 2.77
CA ARG A 78 11.56 -2.42 4.08
C ARG A 78 12.32 -1.32 4.80
N GLU A 79 13.15 -0.58 4.07
CA GLU A 79 14.00 0.46 4.63
C GLU A 79 13.18 1.58 5.26
N LEU A 80 12.06 1.94 4.66
CA LEU A 80 11.16 2.94 5.23
C LEU A 80 10.46 2.42 6.49
N ASP A 81 10.10 1.15 6.49
CA ASP A 81 9.42 0.51 7.63
C ASP A 81 10.36 0.36 8.83
N GLU A 82 11.64 0.13 8.59
CA GLU A 82 12.66 -0.09 9.63
C GLU A 82 13.32 1.20 10.13
N ASP A 83 12.99 2.36 9.57
CA ASP A 83 13.55 3.63 10.00
C ASP A 83 12.93 4.06 11.36
N GLU A 84 13.66 3.76 12.44
CA GLU A 84 13.25 4.04 13.81
C GLU A 84 13.78 5.36 14.38
N ASP A 85 14.58 6.10 13.59
CA ASP A 85 15.27 7.32 14.04
C ASP A 85 14.34 8.53 14.08
N CYS A 86 13.26 8.43 14.85
CA CYS A 86 12.32 9.54 15.00
C CYS A 86 11.95 9.74 16.47
N ASP A 87 12.23 10.95 17.00
CA ASP A 87 11.82 11.37 18.35
C ASP A 87 10.29 11.43 18.48
N TYR A 88 9.58 11.46 17.38
CA TYR A 88 8.12 11.52 17.32
C TYR A 88 7.57 10.36 16.48
N PRO A 89 7.34 9.18 17.10
CA PRO A 89 6.89 7.98 16.36
C PRO A 89 5.65 8.19 15.49
N PHE A 90 4.71 9.02 15.95
CA PHE A 90 3.49 9.30 15.17
C PHE A 90 3.78 10.01 13.84
N LEU A 91 4.84 10.81 13.76
CA LEU A 91 5.23 11.45 12.49
C LEU A 91 5.77 10.43 11.50
N GLY A 92 6.48 9.42 11.98
CA GLY A 92 6.90 8.29 11.16
C GLY A 92 5.72 7.55 10.55
N ASP A 93 4.69 7.32 11.34
CA ASP A 93 3.46 6.67 10.87
C ASP A 93 2.75 7.53 9.82
N VAL A 94 2.70 8.86 9.99
CA VAL A 94 2.13 9.78 9.01
C VAL A 94 2.86 9.65 7.67
N VAL A 95 4.17 9.63 7.69
CA VAL A 95 5.00 9.53 6.47
C VAL A 95 4.82 8.18 5.79
N ARG A 96 4.86 7.10 6.55
CA ARG A 96 4.68 5.74 6.00
C ARG A 96 3.28 5.55 5.41
N GLN A 97 2.26 6.03 6.10
CA GLN A 97 0.89 5.96 5.59
C GLN A 97 0.73 6.80 4.31
N ALA A 98 1.33 7.99 4.28
CA ALA A 98 1.32 8.83 3.08
C ALA A 98 2.01 8.15 1.90
N ALA A 99 3.12 7.43 2.16
CA ALA A 99 3.82 6.65 1.15
C ALA A 99 2.94 5.53 0.60
N LEU A 100 2.23 4.80 1.48
CA LEU A 100 1.32 3.74 1.07
C LEU A 100 0.13 4.28 0.28
N ASP A 101 -0.45 5.39 0.72
CA ASP A 101 -1.55 6.06 0.02
C ASP A 101 -1.09 6.53 -1.37
N GLY A 102 0.15 7.04 -1.47
CA GLY A 102 0.76 7.42 -2.73
C GLY A 102 0.97 6.23 -3.67
N ALA A 103 1.40 5.10 -3.12
CA ALA A 103 1.53 3.86 -3.89
C ALA A 103 0.18 3.38 -4.42
N MET A 104 -0.86 3.47 -3.60
CA MET A 104 -2.22 3.14 -4.01
C MET A 104 -2.69 4.06 -5.14
N ALA A 105 -2.51 5.37 -4.99
CA ALA A 105 -2.90 6.35 -6.01
C ALA A 105 -2.16 6.12 -7.33
N CYS A 106 -0.86 5.86 -7.29
CA CYS A 106 -0.07 5.55 -8.49
C CYS A 106 -0.54 4.27 -9.16
N THR A 107 -0.86 3.24 -8.38
CA THR A 107 -1.35 1.96 -8.91
C THR A 107 -2.72 2.12 -9.55
N GLN A 108 -3.64 2.85 -8.91
CA GLN A 108 -4.96 3.13 -9.49
C GLN A 108 -4.85 3.93 -10.79
N ASP A 109 -3.94 4.89 -10.83
CA ASP A 109 -3.67 5.68 -12.03
C ASP A 109 -3.14 4.80 -13.17
N TYR A 110 -2.24 3.88 -12.87
CA TYR A 110 -1.74 2.88 -13.82
C TYR A 110 -2.89 2.03 -14.38
N LEU A 111 -3.77 1.53 -13.50
CA LEU A 111 -4.93 0.73 -13.91
C LEU A 111 -5.84 1.49 -14.87
N ARG A 112 -6.05 2.78 -14.63
CA ARG A 112 -6.88 3.63 -15.50
C ARG A 112 -6.20 3.90 -16.84
N ARG A 113 -4.95 4.34 -16.82
CA ARG A 113 -4.23 4.80 -18.03
C ARG A 113 -3.75 3.67 -18.90
N GLU A 114 -3.16 2.64 -18.29
CA GLU A 114 -2.51 1.55 -19.03
C GLU A 114 -3.42 0.35 -19.27
N LEU A 115 -4.33 0.07 -18.34
CA LEU A 115 -5.20 -1.10 -18.40
C LEU A 115 -6.67 -0.75 -18.70
N GLY A 116 -6.98 0.53 -18.90
CA GLY A 116 -8.28 0.98 -19.39
C GLY A 116 -9.44 0.88 -18.40
N MET A 117 -9.17 0.72 -17.11
CA MET A 117 -10.22 0.70 -16.09
C MET A 117 -10.81 2.11 -15.92
N GLN A 118 -12.13 2.21 -15.92
CA GLN A 118 -12.80 3.52 -15.83
C GLN A 118 -13.01 3.98 -14.40
N SER A 119 -13.40 3.06 -13.52
CA SER A 119 -13.61 3.35 -12.10
C SER A 119 -12.91 2.28 -11.28
N VAL A 120 -11.93 2.67 -10.49
CA VAL A 120 -11.10 1.76 -9.73
C VAL A 120 -11.38 1.90 -8.25
N SER A 121 -11.83 0.82 -7.64
CA SER A 121 -12.00 0.70 -6.18
C SER A 121 -11.17 -0.47 -5.67
N PHE A 122 -10.84 -0.46 -4.39
CA PHE A 122 -10.09 -1.56 -3.79
C PHE A 122 -10.72 -2.02 -2.49
N LEU A 123 -10.50 -3.31 -2.16
CA LEU A 123 -10.92 -3.94 -0.91
C LEU A 123 -9.79 -4.78 -0.35
N ASN A 124 -9.67 -4.79 0.96
CA ASN A 124 -8.63 -5.52 1.69
C ASN A 124 -9.25 -6.50 2.69
N PRO A 125 -8.74 -7.74 2.77
CA PRO A 125 -9.21 -8.68 3.79
C PRO A 125 -8.93 -8.15 5.20
N GLY A 126 -9.89 -8.34 6.09
CA GLY A 126 -9.79 -7.93 7.49
C GLY A 126 -10.14 -6.48 7.77
N SER A 127 -10.18 -5.62 6.75
CA SER A 127 -10.44 -4.18 6.91
C SER A 127 -11.80 -3.75 6.39
N ASP A 128 -12.35 -4.49 5.43
CA ASP A 128 -13.59 -4.12 4.76
C ASP A 128 -14.77 -4.95 5.22
N GLU A 129 -15.94 -4.30 5.30
CA GLU A 129 -17.20 -4.96 5.65
C GLU A 129 -17.51 -6.06 4.63
N GLY A 130 -17.89 -7.23 5.12
CA GLY A 130 -18.15 -8.40 4.31
C GLY A 130 -16.90 -9.20 3.94
N TRP A 131 -15.74 -8.77 4.38
CA TRP A 131 -14.46 -9.44 4.13
C TRP A 131 -13.54 -9.36 5.36
N GLU A 132 -14.06 -9.80 6.51
CA GLU A 132 -13.42 -9.60 7.80
C GLU A 132 -12.26 -10.56 8.10
N ASP A 133 -12.13 -11.66 7.35
CA ASP A 133 -11.10 -12.67 7.62
C ASP A 133 -9.73 -12.22 7.11
N LYS A 134 -8.92 -11.73 8.02
CA LYS A 134 -7.55 -11.27 7.76
C LYS A 134 -6.61 -12.40 7.29
N LEU A 135 -6.93 -13.66 7.56
CA LEU A 135 -6.11 -14.79 7.11
C LEU A 135 -6.10 -14.93 5.58
N ILE A 136 -7.07 -14.35 4.89
CA ILE A 136 -7.11 -14.31 3.42
C ILE A 136 -5.90 -13.56 2.86
N ASN A 137 -5.26 -12.68 3.64
CA ASN A 137 -4.00 -12.02 3.25
C ASN A 137 -2.94 -13.04 2.79
N LYS A 138 -2.87 -14.20 3.45
CA LYS A 138 -1.93 -15.27 3.07
C LYS A 138 -2.24 -15.81 1.68
N ASN A 139 -3.51 -15.99 1.36
CA ASN A 139 -3.96 -16.50 0.07
C ASN A 139 -3.61 -15.55 -1.06
N ILE A 140 -3.87 -14.26 -0.87
CA ILE A 140 -3.58 -13.24 -1.90
C ILE A 140 -2.07 -13.03 -2.04
N ALA A 141 -1.33 -13.04 -0.92
CA ALA A 141 0.13 -12.95 -0.97
C ALA A 141 0.75 -14.12 -1.74
N ALA A 142 0.24 -15.33 -1.54
CA ALA A 142 0.69 -16.50 -2.29
C ALA A 142 0.33 -16.39 -3.79
N LEU A 143 -0.89 -15.96 -4.09
CA LEU A 143 -1.36 -15.79 -5.47
C LEU A 143 -0.53 -14.76 -6.24
N THR A 144 -0.19 -13.66 -5.59
CA THR A 144 0.58 -12.56 -6.20
C THR A 144 2.09 -12.79 -6.17
N LYS A 145 2.55 -13.77 -5.38
CA LYS A 145 3.97 -13.98 -5.06
C LYS A 145 4.56 -12.71 -4.44
N ALA A 146 3.90 -12.23 -3.40
CA ALA A 146 4.25 -10.98 -2.73
C ALA A 146 5.67 -10.97 -2.16
N GLU A 147 6.25 -12.15 -1.88
CA GLU A 147 7.65 -12.28 -1.47
C GLU A 147 8.63 -11.69 -2.48
N ASP A 148 8.27 -11.62 -3.75
CA ASP A 148 9.12 -11.04 -4.80
C ASP A 148 9.34 -9.52 -4.62
N ILE A 149 8.46 -8.87 -3.88
CA ILE A 149 8.62 -7.45 -3.50
C ILE A 149 8.87 -7.27 -1.99
N GLY A 150 9.23 -8.35 -1.30
CA GLY A 150 9.65 -8.32 0.09
C GLY A 150 8.53 -8.41 1.12
N ILE A 151 7.32 -8.76 0.73
CA ILE A 151 6.20 -8.92 1.66
C ILE A 151 6.14 -10.35 2.18
N LEU A 152 6.11 -10.49 3.50
CA LEU A 152 5.89 -11.77 4.18
C LEU A 152 4.60 -11.65 5.01
N VAL A 153 3.82 -12.73 5.05
CA VAL A 153 2.57 -12.81 5.83
C VAL A 153 2.70 -13.93 6.86
N ASP A 154 2.48 -13.60 8.13
CA ASP A 154 2.57 -14.57 9.22
C ASP A 154 1.28 -15.40 9.38
N ASP A 155 1.25 -16.31 10.35
CA ASP A 155 0.11 -17.20 10.60
C ASP A 155 -1.15 -16.47 11.09
N ARG A 156 -1.02 -15.22 11.50
CA ARG A 156 -2.14 -14.36 11.93
C ARG A 156 -2.65 -13.45 10.82
N GLY A 157 -2.03 -13.49 9.64
CA GLY A 157 -2.37 -12.61 8.53
C GLY A 157 -1.71 -11.23 8.60
N ASN A 158 -0.74 -11.03 9.50
CA ASN A 158 0.01 -9.79 9.59
C ASN A 158 1.13 -9.76 8.56
N MET A 159 1.38 -8.59 8.00
CA MET A 159 2.39 -8.40 6.97
C MET A 159 3.64 -7.73 7.49
N THR A 160 4.78 -8.12 6.93
CA THR A 160 6.07 -7.45 7.08
C THR A 160 6.58 -7.14 5.67
N PRO A 161 6.96 -5.91 5.32
CA PRO A 161 6.91 -4.68 6.15
C PRO A 161 5.50 -4.35 6.63
N TRP A 162 5.40 -3.63 7.78
CA TRP A 162 4.11 -3.29 8.38
C TRP A 162 3.22 -2.46 7.44
N TYR A 163 3.82 -1.49 6.72
CA TYR A 163 3.12 -0.68 5.73
C TYR A 163 3.12 -1.38 4.37
N SER A 164 2.43 -2.49 4.35
CA SER A 164 2.14 -3.30 3.16
C SER A 164 0.66 -3.64 3.16
N THR A 165 0.10 -3.90 1.99
CA THR A 165 -1.30 -4.28 1.87
C THR A 165 -1.48 -5.24 0.71
N VAL A 166 -2.44 -6.14 0.84
CA VAL A 166 -2.88 -7.02 -0.24
C VAL A 166 -4.39 -6.91 -0.36
N GLY A 167 -4.92 -7.20 -1.52
CA GLY A 167 -6.36 -7.13 -1.74
C GLY A 167 -6.75 -7.31 -3.19
N ILE A 168 -7.88 -6.71 -3.53
CA ILE A 168 -8.43 -6.76 -4.87
C ILE A 168 -8.73 -5.35 -5.38
N PHE A 169 -8.58 -5.17 -6.69
CA PHE A 169 -9.12 -4.02 -7.40
C PHE A 169 -10.38 -4.43 -8.13
N THR A 170 -11.39 -3.58 -8.05
CA THR A 170 -12.68 -3.77 -8.70
C THR A 170 -12.98 -2.59 -9.62
N GLU A 171 -13.84 -2.83 -10.60
CA GLU A 171 -14.38 -1.77 -11.47
C GLU A 171 -15.87 -1.65 -11.21
N ALA A 172 -16.28 -0.46 -10.85
CA ALA A 172 -17.70 -0.21 -10.57
C ALA A 172 -18.50 0.00 -11.86
#